data_ce60a5720068d8aba197b25974e4c8a6
#
_entry.id   ce60a5720068d8aba197b25974e4c8a6
#
_cell.length_a   1.000
_cell.length_b   1.000
_cell.length_c   1.000
_cell.angle_alpha   90.00
_cell.angle_beta   90.00
_cell.angle_gamma   90.00
#
_symmetry.space_group_name_H-M   'P 1'
#
loop_
_entity.id
_entity.type
_entity.pdbx_description
1 polymer ?
#
loop_
_entity_poly.entity_id
_entity_poly.type
_entity_poly.pdbx_seq_one_letter_code
_entity_poly.pdbx_strand_id
1 'polypeptide(L)'
;MDEVEICFHPEYQRRFISEMIGYIERLGLNKNMSFNILIATHSPFILSDILKGNILYLDDGKNANITDEFKNPFCANICDLLYQSFFLKEGFIGEYSRQKLRSIFLLLNKPKNLSTKEIKEKRIEEQLRFYIEEVGDPFIIMQIKQLAKLQGLNINEKIINRR
;
A
#
# COMPACT_ATOMS: atom_id res chain seq x y z
N MET A 1 11.57 23.56 1.89
CA MET A 1 12.17 22.21 1.95
C MET A 1 11.45 21.35 0.95
N ASP A 2 12.18 20.63 0.13
CA ASP A 2 11.64 19.85 -0.96
C ASP A 2 12.11 18.40 -0.79
N GLU A 3 11.15 17.49 -0.58
CA GLU A 3 11.35 16.04 -0.40
C GLU A 3 12.50 15.67 0.57
N VAL A 4 12.62 16.39 1.68
CA VAL A 4 13.72 16.20 2.65
C VAL A 4 13.74 14.80 3.25
N GLU A 5 12.63 14.10 3.19
CA GLU A 5 12.43 12.77 3.77
C GLU A 5 12.86 11.60 2.87
N ILE A 6 13.24 11.83 1.61
CA ILE A 6 13.50 10.75 0.63
C ILE A 6 14.48 9.70 1.17
N CYS A 7 15.54 10.14 1.85
CA CYS A 7 16.55 9.24 2.40
C CYS A 7 16.27 8.82 3.85
N PHE A 8 15.14 9.21 4.42
CA PHE A 8 14.85 8.92 5.83
C PHE A 8 14.16 7.56 5.96
N HIS A 9 14.63 6.80 6.94
CA HIS A 9 13.87 5.65 7.42
C HIS A 9 12.47 6.11 7.89
N PRO A 10 11.39 5.32 7.69
CA PRO A 10 10.02 5.70 8.08
C PRO A 10 9.89 6.22 9.52
N GLU A 11 10.67 5.68 10.47
CA GLU A 11 10.68 6.16 11.85
C GLU A 11 11.18 7.61 11.97
N TYR A 12 12.16 8.03 11.15
CA TYR A 12 12.63 9.41 11.12
C TYR A 12 11.63 10.33 10.42
N GLN A 13 10.95 9.84 9.38
CA GLN A 13 9.86 10.59 8.74
C GLN A 13 8.74 10.88 9.74
N ARG A 14 8.35 9.88 10.54
CA ARG A 14 7.33 9.99 11.60
C ARG A 14 7.69 11.03 12.67
N ARG A 15 8.96 11.22 12.98
CA ARG A 15 9.44 12.13 14.00
C ARG A 15 9.83 13.50 13.46
N PHE A 16 9.84 13.67 12.15
CA PHE A 16 10.45 14.82 11.50
C PHE A 16 9.88 16.16 11.97
N ILE A 17 8.56 16.33 11.96
CA ILE A 17 7.90 17.59 12.39
C ILE A 17 8.17 17.86 13.87
N SER A 18 8.03 16.86 14.72
CA SER A 18 8.26 16.99 16.16
C SER A 18 9.72 17.41 16.48
N GLU A 19 10.69 16.77 15.84
CA GLU A 19 12.11 17.08 16.04
C GLU A 19 12.46 18.49 15.49
N MET A 20 11.87 18.86 14.35
CA MET A 20 12.07 20.20 13.77
C MET A 20 11.53 21.29 14.68
N ILE A 21 10.32 21.14 15.21
CA ILE A 21 9.72 22.09 16.16
C ILE A 21 10.58 22.18 17.43
N GLY A 22 10.92 21.04 18.02
CA GLY A 22 11.77 20.98 19.21
C GLY A 22 13.17 21.58 18.99
N TYR A 23 13.72 21.50 17.78
CA TYR A 23 14.97 22.17 17.43
C TYR A 23 14.80 23.69 17.40
N ILE A 24 13.75 24.20 16.76
CA ILE A 24 13.44 25.65 16.70
C ILE A 24 13.24 26.20 18.11
N GLU A 25 12.52 25.48 18.98
CA GLU A 25 12.32 25.89 20.38
C GLU A 25 13.65 25.99 21.15
N ARG A 26 14.55 25.01 20.96
CA ARG A 26 15.89 24.98 21.60
C ARG A 26 16.82 26.11 21.14
N LEU A 27 16.61 26.65 19.93
CA LEU A 27 17.39 27.77 19.45
C LEU A 27 17.16 29.05 20.28
N GLY A 28 16.15 29.08 21.14
CA GLY A 28 15.87 30.20 22.03
C GLY A 28 15.65 31.53 21.30
N LEU A 29 15.20 31.45 20.04
CA LEU A 29 14.99 32.63 19.20
C LEU A 29 13.93 33.55 19.83
N ASN A 30 14.15 34.83 19.71
CA ASN A 30 13.37 35.86 20.36
C ASN A 30 11.86 35.62 20.19
N LYS A 31 11.06 35.77 21.25
CA LYS A 31 9.60 35.55 21.26
C LYS A 31 8.82 36.31 20.17
N ASN A 32 9.48 37.28 19.53
CA ASN A 32 8.92 38.11 18.46
C ASN A 32 9.23 37.57 17.05
N MET A 33 9.91 36.43 16.93
CA MET A 33 10.20 35.79 15.64
C MET A 33 9.15 34.73 15.33
N SER A 34 8.58 34.76 14.12
CA SER A 34 7.72 33.74 13.57
C SER A 34 8.39 33.08 12.37
N PHE A 35 8.13 31.80 12.18
CA PHE A 35 8.65 31.00 11.06
C PHE A 35 7.52 30.60 10.15
N ASN A 36 7.72 30.79 8.85
CA ASN A 36 6.91 30.17 7.81
C ASN A 36 7.75 29.08 7.18
N ILE A 37 7.30 27.83 7.31
CA ILE A 37 8.00 26.67 6.79
C ILE A 37 7.12 26.05 5.72
N LEU A 38 7.64 26.01 4.48
CA LEU A 38 7.01 25.31 3.36
C LEU A 38 7.73 23.99 3.14
N ILE A 39 6.97 22.90 3.13
CA ILE A 39 7.47 21.55 2.91
C ILE A 39 6.72 20.96 1.71
N ALA A 40 7.44 20.54 0.67
CA ALA A 40 6.93 19.68 -0.36
C ALA A 40 7.33 18.24 0.00
N THR A 41 6.37 17.31 0.03
CA THR A 41 6.60 15.95 0.53
C THR A 41 5.66 14.94 -0.08
N HIS A 42 6.14 13.70 -0.23
CA HIS A 42 5.35 12.50 -0.51
C HIS A 42 5.21 11.58 0.71
N SER A 43 5.58 12.05 1.91
CA SER A 43 5.48 11.25 3.13
C SER A 43 4.12 11.37 3.81
N PRO A 44 3.36 10.28 3.93
CA PRO A 44 2.12 10.29 4.69
C PRO A 44 2.35 10.50 6.20
N PHE A 45 3.55 10.21 6.71
CA PHE A 45 3.92 10.48 8.10
C PHE A 45 3.99 11.98 8.38
N ILE A 46 4.64 12.73 7.49
CA ILE A 46 4.71 14.20 7.60
C ILE A 46 3.31 14.79 7.46
N LEU A 47 2.52 14.31 6.51
CA LEU A 47 1.16 14.78 6.28
C LEU A 47 0.26 14.57 7.50
N SER A 48 0.43 13.45 8.24
CA SER A 48 -0.37 13.15 9.44
C SER A 48 -0.14 14.12 10.61
N ASP A 49 0.94 14.90 10.59
CA ASP A 49 1.26 15.89 11.60
C ASP A 49 0.76 17.31 11.24
N ILE A 50 0.15 17.49 10.07
CA ILE A 50 -0.24 18.81 9.56
C ILE A 50 -1.78 18.97 9.55
N LEU A 51 -2.25 20.14 10.00
CA LEU A 51 -3.67 20.47 9.96
C LEU A 51 -4.15 20.70 8.52
N LYS A 52 -5.37 20.27 8.18
CA LYS A 52 -5.97 20.35 6.83
C LYS A 52 -5.84 21.71 6.17
N GLY A 53 -6.04 22.80 6.94
CA GLY A 53 -5.95 24.17 6.43
C GLY A 53 -4.55 24.63 5.99
N ASN A 54 -3.51 23.87 6.35
CA ASN A 54 -2.12 24.16 6.03
C ASN A 54 -1.56 23.25 4.94
N ILE A 55 -2.42 22.51 4.24
CA ILE A 55 -2.02 21.56 3.20
C ILE A 55 -2.55 22.00 1.86
N LEU A 56 -1.67 22.02 0.86
CA LEU A 56 -2.00 22.17 -0.55
C LEU A 56 -1.75 20.84 -1.25
N TYR A 57 -2.80 20.24 -1.79
CA TYR A 57 -2.68 19.02 -2.57
C TYR A 57 -2.49 19.36 -4.05
N LEU A 58 -1.50 18.73 -4.66
CA LEU A 58 -1.21 18.91 -6.08
C LEU A 58 -1.40 17.58 -6.81
N ASP A 59 -2.17 17.61 -7.90
CA ASP A 59 -2.31 16.51 -8.84
C ASP A 59 -1.96 17.03 -10.24
N ASP A 60 -0.96 16.45 -10.87
CA ASP A 60 -0.41 16.88 -12.16
C ASP A 60 -0.07 18.38 -12.20
N GLY A 61 0.56 18.88 -11.13
CA GLY A 61 0.99 20.29 -11.00
C GLY A 61 -0.16 21.30 -10.79
N LYS A 62 -1.38 20.83 -10.61
CA LYS A 62 -2.55 21.65 -10.35
C LYS A 62 -3.08 21.42 -8.95
N ASN A 63 -3.74 22.44 -8.40
CA ASN A 63 -4.46 22.26 -7.14
C ASN A 63 -5.53 21.20 -7.30
N ALA A 64 -5.40 20.10 -6.56
CA ALA A 64 -6.41 19.07 -6.56
C ALA A 64 -7.68 19.59 -5.87
N ASN A 65 -8.83 19.50 -6.56
CA ASN A 65 -10.13 19.78 -5.96
C ASN A 65 -10.42 18.74 -4.89
N ILE A 66 -10.12 19.08 -3.65
CA ILE A 66 -10.43 18.26 -2.49
C ILE A 66 -11.93 18.38 -2.25
N THR A 67 -12.66 17.30 -2.49
CA THR A 67 -14.06 17.18 -2.10
C THR A 67 -14.18 17.06 -0.59
N ASP A 68 -15.36 17.32 -0.02
CA ASP A 68 -15.66 17.17 1.41
C ASP A 68 -15.47 15.71 1.92
N GLU A 69 -15.34 14.75 1.01
CA GLU A 69 -15.05 13.34 1.30
C GLU A 69 -13.61 13.11 1.81
N PHE A 70 -12.70 14.08 1.60
CA PHE A 70 -11.34 13.98 2.14
C PHE A 70 -11.35 14.18 3.66
N LYS A 71 -11.09 13.10 4.38
CA LYS A 71 -10.94 13.12 5.83
C LYS A 71 -9.79 14.06 6.24
N ASN A 72 -9.89 14.59 7.46
CA ASN A 72 -8.79 15.38 8.04
C ASN A 72 -7.51 14.54 8.10
N PRO A 73 -6.38 15.03 7.58
CA PRO A 73 -5.11 14.29 7.58
C PRO A 73 -4.49 14.22 8.97
N PHE A 74 -4.72 15.20 9.83
CA PHE A 74 -4.15 15.25 11.16
C PHE A 74 -4.56 14.05 12.01
N CYS A 75 -3.57 13.29 12.52
CA CYS A 75 -3.75 12.04 13.24
C CYS A 75 -4.46 10.93 12.43
N ALA A 76 -4.51 11.02 11.11
CA ALA A 76 -5.12 9.99 10.28
C ALA A 76 -4.20 8.77 10.13
N ASN A 77 -4.82 7.61 9.83
CA ASN A 77 -4.07 6.39 9.52
C ASN A 77 -3.28 6.56 8.22
N ILE A 78 -2.05 6.06 8.21
CA ILE A 78 -1.14 6.16 7.06
C ILE A 78 -1.73 5.53 5.79
N CYS A 79 -2.42 4.39 5.92
CA CYS A 79 -3.07 3.74 4.77
C CYS A 79 -4.19 4.61 4.18
N ASP A 80 -5.00 5.25 5.04
CA ASP A 80 -6.04 6.17 4.60
C ASP A 80 -5.44 7.38 3.88
N LEU A 81 -4.34 7.92 4.38
CA LEU A 81 -3.62 9.03 3.75
C LEU A 81 -3.04 8.64 2.39
N LEU A 82 -2.42 7.47 2.27
CA LEU A 82 -1.91 6.96 1.01
C LEU A 82 -3.02 6.84 -0.04
N TYR A 83 -4.19 6.33 0.36
CA TYR A 83 -5.32 6.18 -0.55
C TYR A 83 -5.93 7.52 -0.98
N GLN A 84 -6.21 8.40 -0.02
CA GLN A 84 -6.94 9.63 -0.26
C GLN A 84 -6.04 10.78 -0.74
N SER A 85 -4.90 10.99 -0.06
CA SER A 85 -4.07 12.18 -0.24
C SER A 85 -2.99 12.00 -1.29
N PHE A 86 -2.58 10.75 -1.58
CA PHE A 86 -1.58 10.43 -2.60
C PHE A 86 -2.19 9.75 -3.83
N PHE A 87 -3.53 9.75 -3.94
CA PHE A 87 -4.28 9.30 -5.12
C PHE A 87 -3.95 7.87 -5.57
N LEU A 88 -3.61 6.97 -4.63
CA LEU A 88 -3.35 5.56 -4.92
C LEU A 88 -4.64 4.80 -5.24
N LYS A 89 -5.19 5.03 -6.44
CA LYS A 89 -6.47 4.47 -6.90
C LYS A 89 -6.46 2.95 -7.08
N GLU A 90 -5.28 2.37 -7.30
CA GLU A 90 -5.11 0.95 -7.63
C GLU A 90 -4.79 0.05 -6.40
N GLY A 91 -4.84 0.63 -5.20
CA GLY A 91 -4.59 -0.08 -3.92
C GLY A 91 -3.13 -0.10 -3.48
N PHE A 92 -2.82 -0.91 -2.46
CA PHE A 92 -1.51 -0.91 -1.76
C PHE A 92 -0.63 -2.10 -2.13
N ILE A 93 -1.02 -2.88 -3.12
CA ILE A 93 -0.25 -4.03 -3.59
C ILE A 93 0.58 -3.58 -4.79
N GLY A 94 1.86 -3.95 -4.82
CA GLY A 94 2.74 -3.66 -5.93
C GLY A 94 2.18 -4.18 -7.26
N GLU A 95 2.34 -3.42 -8.34
CA GLU A 95 1.71 -3.70 -9.64
C GLU A 95 2.05 -5.10 -10.18
N TYR A 96 3.30 -5.55 -10.02
CA TYR A 96 3.69 -6.91 -10.44
C TYR A 96 2.90 -8.00 -9.69
N SER A 97 2.78 -7.88 -8.36
CA SER A 97 2.00 -8.80 -7.53
C SER A 97 0.52 -8.76 -7.90
N ARG A 98 -0.03 -7.58 -8.16
CA ARG A 98 -1.41 -7.38 -8.63
C ARG A 98 -1.66 -8.11 -9.96
N GLN A 99 -0.76 -7.99 -10.93
CA GLN A 99 -0.85 -8.68 -12.21
C GLN A 99 -0.79 -10.21 -12.05
N LYS A 100 0.07 -10.70 -11.16
CA LYS A 100 0.16 -12.13 -10.84
C LYS A 100 -1.12 -12.65 -10.21
N LEU A 101 -1.67 -11.95 -9.22
CA LEU A 101 -2.95 -12.31 -8.62
C LEU A 101 -4.09 -12.32 -9.64
N ARG A 102 -4.15 -11.30 -10.50
CA ARG A 102 -5.14 -11.26 -11.59
C ARG A 102 -5.03 -12.49 -12.51
N SER A 103 -3.81 -12.89 -12.85
CA SER A 103 -3.59 -14.09 -13.67
C SER A 103 -4.07 -15.36 -12.98
N ILE A 104 -3.84 -15.50 -11.66
CA ILE A 104 -4.32 -16.61 -10.85
C ILE A 104 -5.85 -16.65 -10.83
N PHE A 105 -6.51 -15.54 -10.56
CA PHE A 105 -7.96 -15.45 -10.54
C PHE A 105 -8.58 -15.74 -11.91
N LEU A 106 -7.96 -15.27 -13.00
CA LEU A 106 -8.40 -15.61 -14.36
C LEU A 106 -8.25 -17.10 -14.66
N LEU A 107 -7.20 -17.75 -14.20
CA LEU A 107 -7.03 -19.21 -14.33
C LEU A 107 -8.12 -19.97 -13.56
N LEU A 108 -8.41 -19.55 -12.34
CA LEU A 108 -9.42 -20.17 -11.49
C LEU A 108 -10.86 -19.95 -11.97
N ASN A 109 -11.13 -18.88 -12.72
CA ASN A 109 -12.46 -18.58 -13.23
C ASN A 109 -12.73 -19.13 -14.65
N LYS A 110 -11.77 -19.82 -15.28
CA LYS A 110 -11.99 -20.41 -16.60
C LYS A 110 -12.91 -21.65 -16.50
N PRO A 111 -13.89 -21.78 -17.41
CA PRO A 111 -14.71 -23.00 -17.48
C PRO A 111 -13.83 -24.21 -17.82
N LYS A 112 -14.12 -25.34 -17.17
CA LYS A 112 -13.40 -26.59 -17.42
C LYS A 112 -13.70 -27.14 -18.84
N ASN A 113 -12.77 -26.95 -19.76
CA ASN A 113 -12.84 -27.64 -21.05
C ASN A 113 -12.24 -29.05 -20.95
N LEU A 114 -13.00 -30.05 -21.44
CA LEU A 114 -12.89 -31.49 -21.16
C LEU A 114 -11.72 -32.27 -21.78
N SER A 115 -10.76 -31.65 -22.44
CA SER A 115 -9.67 -32.40 -23.08
C SER A 115 -8.28 -32.00 -22.58
N THR A 116 -7.51 -32.93 -22.07
CA THR A 116 -6.15 -32.86 -21.51
C THR A 116 -6.09 -32.54 -20.00
N LYS A 117 -6.90 -33.22 -19.19
CA LYS A 117 -7.21 -32.80 -17.81
C LYS A 117 -6.07 -32.95 -16.79
N GLU A 118 -5.47 -34.14 -16.68
CA GLU A 118 -4.64 -34.44 -15.48
C GLU A 118 -3.30 -33.68 -15.39
N ILE A 119 -2.58 -33.53 -16.49
CA ILE A 119 -1.26 -32.91 -16.49
C ILE A 119 -1.39 -31.39 -16.28
N LYS A 120 -2.42 -30.76 -16.87
CA LYS A 120 -2.66 -29.31 -16.69
C LYS A 120 -3.18 -28.99 -15.29
N GLU A 121 -4.07 -29.84 -14.75
CA GLU A 121 -4.59 -29.68 -13.39
C GLU A 121 -3.47 -29.77 -12.35
N LYS A 122 -2.60 -30.77 -12.43
CA LYS A 122 -1.47 -30.95 -11.53
C LYS A 122 -0.48 -29.77 -11.56
N ARG A 123 -0.19 -29.24 -12.75
CA ARG A 123 0.68 -28.06 -12.89
C ARG A 123 0.04 -26.80 -12.32
N ILE A 124 -1.27 -26.63 -12.44
CA ILE A 124 -2.02 -25.51 -11.85
C ILE A 124 -2.03 -25.65 -10.33
N GLU A 125 -2.25 -26.84 -9.79
CA GLU A 125 -2.21 -27.09 -8.35
C GLU A 125 -0.84 -26.76 -7.75
N GLU A 126 0.25 -27.17 -8.38
CA GLU A 126 1.61 -26.84 -7.94
C GLU A 126 1.87 -25.33 -7.93
N GLN A 127 1.44 -24.63 -8.99
CA GLN A 127 1.54 -23.17 -9.03
C GLN A 127 0.71 -22.47 -7.94
N LEU A 128 -0.51 -22.93 -7.71
CA LEU A 128 -1.39 -22.39 -6.70
C LEU A 128 -0.84 -22.61 -5.27
N ARG A 129 -0.28 -23.79 -5.00
CA ARG A 129 0.38 -24.07 -3.72
C ARG A 129 1.54 -23.13 -3.48
N PHE A 130 2.42 -22.96 -4.48
CA PHE A 130 3.52 -22.00 -4.40
C PHE A 130 3.02 -20.59 -4.05
N TYR A 131 2.01 -20.07 -4.76
CA TYR A 131 1.50 -18.72 -4.48
C TYR A 131 0.81 -18.61 -3.12
N ILE A 132 0.12 -19.66 -2.66
CA ILE A 132 -0.50 -19.68 -1.32
C ILE A 132 0.56 -19.60 -0.21
N GLU A 133 1.75 -20.15 -0.42
CA GLU A 133 2.86 -20.07 0.53
C GLU A 133 3.54 -18.69 0.51
N GLU A 134 3.56 -18.01 -0.63
CA GLU A 134 4.24 -16.73 -0.82
C GLU A 134 3.34 -15.50 -0.58
N VAL A 135 2.02 -15.64 -0.68
CA VAL A 135 1.08 -14.52 -0.47
C VAL A 135 0.97 -14.17 1.00
N GLY A 136 1.26 -12.92 1.35
CA GLY A 136 1.24 -12.44 2.74
C GLY A 136 -0.15 -12.07 3.27
N ASP A 137 -1.15 -11.87 2.40
CA ASP A 137 -2.49 -11.46 2.80
C ASP A 137 -3.41 -12.67 3.05
N PRO A 138 -3.87 -12.91 4.30
CA PRO A 138 -4.72 -14.07 4.64
C PRO A 138 -6.06 -14.08 3.89
N PHE A 139 -6.62 -12.91 3.57
CA PHE A 139 -7.89 -12.81 2.85
C PHE A 139 -7.73 -13.28 1.39
N ILE A 140 -6.66 -12.85 0.73
CA ILE A 140 -6.32 -13.29 -0.63
C ILE A 140 -6.08 -14.81 -0.66
N ILE A 141 -5.34 -15.35 0.31
CA ILE A 141 -5.12 -16.79 0.47
C ILE A 141 -6.45 -17.54 0.59
N MET A 142 -7.35 -17.04 1.43
CA MET A 142 -8.68 -17.63 1.63
C MET A 142 -9.48 -17.66 0.32
N GLN A 143 -9.49 -16.57 -0.44
CA GLN A 143 -10.19 -16.50 -1.72
C GLN A 143 -9.62 -17.46 -2.75
N ILE A 144 -8.28 -17.55 -2.87
CA ILE A 144 -7.63 -18.50 -3.78
C ILE A 144 -8.03 -19.94 -3.41
N LYS A 145 -7.99 -20.30 -2.12
CA LYS A 145 -8.38 -21.64 -1.63
C LYS A 145 -9.84 -21.96 -1.93
N GLN A 146 -10.72 -20.99 -1.71
CA GLN A 146 -12.15 -21.17 -1.98
C GLN A 146 -12.44 -21.41 -3.45
N LEU A 147 -11.85 -20.60 -4.35
CA LEU A 147 -12.02 -20.76 -5.79
C LEU A 147 -11.39 -22.06 -6.31
N ALA A 148 -10.21 -22.43 -5.82
CA ALA A 148 -9.57 -23.69 -6.18
C ALA A 148 -10.43 -24.90 -5.77
N LYS A 149 -11.05 -24.87 -4.58
CA LYS A 149 -11.99 -25.89 -4.12
C LYS A 149 -13.22 -25.99 -5.02
N LEU A 150 -13.79 -24.88 -5.45
CA LEU A 150 -14.92 -24.84 -6.38
C LEU A 150 -14.55 -25.44 -7.75
N GLN A 151 -13.31 -25.31 -8.16
CA GLN A 151 -12.78 -25.94 -9.37
C GLN A 151 -12.38 -27.42 -9.17
N GLY A 152 -12.50 -27.97 -7.96
CA GLY A 152 -12.13 -29.36 -7.65
C GLY A 152 -10.62 -29.60 -7.64
N LEU A 153 -9.81 -28.52 -7.45
CA LEU A 153 -8.35 -28.63 -7.35
C LEU A 153 -7.95 -28.95 -5.89
N ASN A 154 -7.02 -29.91 -5.74
CA ASN A 154 -6.52 -30.30 -4.43
C ASN A 154 -5.26 -29.53 -4.08
N ILE A 155 -5.41 -28.48 -3.25
CA ILE A 155 -4.31 -27.59 -2.81
C ILE A 155 -3.90 -27.82 -1.35
N ASN A 156 -4.49 -28.81 -0.66
CA ASN A 156 -4.27 -29.03 0.79
C ASN A 156 -3.11 -29.98 1.11
N GLU A 157 -2.50 -30.65 0.13
CA GLU A 157 -1.33 -31.49 0.38
C GLU A 157 -0.07 -30.64 0.57
N LYS A 158 0.62 -30.83 1.69
CA LYS A 158 1.93 -30.22 1.94
C LYS A 158 2.91 -30.63 0.83
N ILE A 159 3.58 -29.65 0.25
CA ILE A 159 4.74 -29.91 -0.59
C ILE A 159 5.80 -30.56 0.32
N ILE A 160 6.04 -31.87 0.13
CA ILE A 160 7.18 -32.55 0.74
C ILE A 160 8.42 -31.86 0.16
N ASN A 161 9.14 -31.15 1.02
CA ASN A 161 10.36 -30.39 0.71
C ASN A 161 11.24 -31.12 -0.31
N ARG A 162 11.43 -30.53 -1.46
CA ARG A 162 12.64 -30.75 -2.26
C ARG A 162 13.62 -29.62 -1.88
N ARG A 163 14.51 -29.94 -0.95
CA ARG A 163 15.78 -29.23 -0.79
C ARG A 163 16.66 -29.46 -2.01
#